data_ba5446c492e746936f1cc85898883248
#
_entry.id   ba5446c492e746936f1cc85898883248
#
_cell.length_a   1.000
_cell.length_b   1.000
_cell.length_c   1.000
_cell.angle_alpha   90.00
_cell.angle_beta   90.00
_cell.angle_gamma   90.00
#
_symmetry.space_group_name_H-M   'P 1'
#
loop_
_entity.id
_entity.type
_entity.pdbx_description
1 polymer ?
#
loop_
_entity_poly.entity_id
_entity_poly.type
_entity_poly.pdbx_seq_one_letter_code
_entity_poly.pdbx_strand_id
1 'polypeptide(L)'
;MTRFWIVLSAAVVLAGCASMEPLSAAGAPETAAEAPPPKIRDARAAAYYYYVVAQMHARAGRVQDAIASLRQAIDRDPETAGLWVQLSQWLARANEPAKAVEAAHKAITLEPGNATPHLTLADIFRRQRRFADAEGELENAIQLAPGSPDAYLALAQQDIELRQFDKARAVLLRLVAIQPGSAQAQNLLGRVAIEGEQWDEAITRLKRAVELDSDMDAAWMALGFVYETRQQPEEALNVYRQALKANPENITFVERLGDVLVRLGRFKEAQEEVEALAESAPRDPRIWIKLGAIYYEQKQWDRAVSAFRNAAAIEPTNLRARYFLATALMDSGKDAEAQVELEKILAADPRSVDARVQLAFLHGRAKRHDEAIRLMQEAVNLEPKRAELFLYLGTAYFRAQQYDRSLAALQEGLGLDDKNKDLVFQTGVVYEKQGRFDDAVGAFRRVLALDPKHAESYNYIGYMYAERGQNLTEAVQLIKRALDLDPENGYFIDSLGWAYYQEGRYADALNELQRAVSLAKEDPVILDHLADAYIKTGRTDDAITVWERALKTDADSSVTEAIKKKLDQARERARRSKGGDRPKAEQK
;
A
#
# COMPACT_ATOMS: atom_id res chain seq x y z
N MET A 1 20.47 2.63 -10.52
CA MET A 1 19.38 3.27 -9.73
C MET A 1 18.17 2.38 -9.80
N THR A 2 18.04 1.50 -8.84
CA THR A 2 17.01 0.45 -8.77
C THR A 2 15.67 1.07 -8.42
N ARG A 3 14.69 0.89 -9.30
CA ARG A 3 13.27 1.26 -9.08
C ARG A 3 12.68 0.31 -8.04
N PHE A 4 12.41 0.80 -6.85
CA PHE A 4 11.58 0.09 -5.87
C PHE A 4 10.11 0.20 -6.29
N TRP A 5 9.56 -0.91 -6.74
CA TRP A 5 8.12 -1.09 -6.87
C TRP A 5 7.53 -1.26 -5.47
N ILE A 6 6.81 -0.26 -5.00
CA ILE A 6 5.93 -0.43 -3.85
C ILE A 6 4.68 -1.14 -4.36
N VAL A 7 4.64 -2.46 -4.19
CA VAL A 7 3.41 -3.24 -4.33
C VAL A 7 2.51 -2.84 -3.17
N LEU A 8 1.49 -2.04 -3.46
CA LEU A 8 0.38 -1.78 -2.53
C LEU A 8 -0.43 -3.08 -2.40
N SER A 9 -0.06 -3.94 -1.46
CA SER A 9 -0.92 -5.01 -1.00
C SER A 9 -2.04 -4.38 -0.18
N ALA A 10 -3.23 -4.31 -0.76
CA ALA A 10 -4.44 -3.92 -0.06
C ALA A 10 -4.84 -5.04 0.93
N ALA A 11 -4.30 -4.98 2.15
CA ALA A 11 -4.88 -5.69 3.28
C ALA A 11 -6.08 -4.88 3.79
N VAL A 12 -7.28 -5.33 3.47
CA VAL A 12 -8.51 -4.84 4.08
C VAL A 12 -8.51 -5.27 5.54
N VAL A 13 -8.13 -4.37 6.43
CA VAL A 13 -8.40 -4.50 7.87
C VAL A 13 -9.69 -3.78 8.17
N LEU A 14 -10.77 -4.55 8.27
CA LEU A 14 -12.02 -4.15 8.94
C LEU A 14 -11.75 -4.07 10.45
N ALA A 15 -11.49 -2.89 10.96
CA ALA A 15 -11.61 -2.56 12.36
C ALA A 15 -11.78 -1.04 12.52
N GLY A 16 -13.00 -0.58 12.32
CA GLY A 16 -13.42 0.76 12.66
C GLY A 16 -14.28 0.75 13.90
N CYS A 17 -13.71 0.56 15.09
CA CYS A 17 -14.31 1.05 16.31
C CYS A 17 -13.66 2.40 16.63
N ALA A 18 -14.28 3.47 16.16
CA ALA A 18 -13.99 4.81 16.65
C ALA A 18 -14.38 4.88 18.13
N SER A 19 -13.39 4.91 19.00
CA SER A 19 -13.53 5.37 20.36
C SER A 19 -13.80 6.87 20.33
N MET A 20 -15.07 7.25 20.43
CA MET A 20 -15.45 8.61 20.79
C MET A 20 -15.00 8.84 22.24
N GLU A 21 -14.00 9.69 22.43
CA GLU A 21 -13.76 10.28 23.74
C GLU A 21 -15.01 11.02 24.22
N PRO A 22 -15.38 10.89 25.50
CA PRO A 22 -16.51 11.63 25.99
C PRO A 22 -16.17 13.11 26.06
N LEU A 23 -16.92 13.94 25.33
CA LEU A 23 -16.99 15.37 25.56
C LEU A 23 -17.25 15.58 27.05
N SER A 24 -16.32 16.28 27.73
CA SER A 24 -16.43 16.74 29.09
C SER A 24 -17.82 17.30 29.36
N ALA A 25 -18.53 16.66 30.27
CA ALA A 25 -19.84 17.09 30.70
C ALA A 25 -19.76 18.50 31.32
N ALA A 26 -20.13 19.52 30.57
CA ALA A 26 -20.65 20.72 31.16
C ALA A 26 -21.90 20.32 31.95
N GLY A 27 -21.95 20.69 33.23
CA GLY A 27 -22.86 20.24 34.25
C GLY A 27 -24.26 19.91 33.77
N ALA A 28 -24.66 18.66 34.00
CA ALA A 28 -26.05 18.27 33.89
C ALA A 28 -26.89 19.19 34.80
N PRO A 29 -28.00 19.78 34.31
CA PRO A 29 -28.90 20.47 35.22
C PRO A 29 -29.37 19.48 36.28
N GLU A 30 -29.30 19.88 37.54
CA GLU A 30 -29.87 19.17 38.67
C GLU A 30 -31.22 18.58 38.27
N THR A 31 -31.39 17.30 38.55
CA THR A 31 -32.61 16.54 38.30
C THR A 31 -33.82 17.34 38.79
N ALA A 32 -34.55 17.93 37.87
CA ALA A 32 -35.90 18.41 38.17
C ALA A 32 -36.64 17.18 38.74
N ALA A 33 -37.08 17.25 39.98
CA ALA A 33 -37.90 16.23 40.62
C ALA A 33 -39.06 15.92 39.66
N GLU A 34 -39.12 14.68 39.13
CA GLU A 34 -40.22 14.28 38.25
C GLU A 34 -41.54 14.58 38.94
N ALA A 35 -42.40 15.32 38.29
CA ALA A 35 -43.74 15.60 38.78
C ALA A 35 -44.44 14.25 39.09
N PRO A 36 -45.18 14.14 40.20
CA PRO A 36 -45.86 12.89 40.54
C PRO A 36 -46.76 12.46 39.38
N PRO A 37 -46.78 11.14 39.03
CA PRO A 37 -47.52 10.66 37.88
C PRO A 37 -49.01 11.06 37.98
N PRO A 38 -49.64 11.43 36.88
CA PRO A 38 -51.03 11.84 36.86
C PRO A 38 -51.92 10.69 37.38
N LYS A 39 -52.93 11.01 38.19
CA LYS A 39 -53.91 10.02 38.69
C LYS A 39 -54.81 9.57 37.55
N ILE A 40 -54.34 8.68 36.69
CA ILE A 40 -55.11 8.11 35.57
C ILE A 40 -55.95 6.96 36.13
N ARG A 41 -57.29 7.08 36.04
CA ARG A 41 -58.23 6.05 36.54
C ARG A 41 -58.37 4.86 35.61
N ASP A 42 -58.19 5.05 34.32
CA ASP A 42 -58.21 3.99 33.31
C ASP A 42 -56.86 3.27 33.26
N ALA A 43 -56.87 1.96 33.48
CA ALA A 43 -55.67 1.14 33.54
C ALA A 43 -54.91 1.15 32.18
N ARG A 44 -55.62 1.12 31.04
CA ARG A 44 -54.97 1.17 29.71
C ARG A 44 -54.35 2.54 29.43
N ALA A 45 -55.09 3.61 29.79
CA ALA A 45 -54.54 4.96 29.66
C ALA A 45 -53.27 5.15 30.54
N ALA A 46 -53.29 4.58 31.75
CA ALA A 46 -52.12 4.59 32.63
C ALA A 46 -50.95 3.78 32.05
N ALA A 47 -51.22 2.59 31.51
CA ALA A 47 -50.18 1.78 30.81
C ALA A 47 -49.56 2.53 29.62
N TYR A 48 -50.39 3.17 28.80
CA TYR A 48 -49.94 4.00 27.69
C TYR A 48 -49.04 5.17 28.14
N TYR A 49 -49.46 5.87 29.23
CA TYR A 49 -48.64 6.93 29.82
C TYR A 49 -47.22 6.42 30.17
N TYR A 50 -47.14 5.34 30.94
CA TYR A 50 -45.84 4.76 31.31
C TYR A 50 -45.06 4.23 30.13
N TYR A 51 -45.69 3.72 29.10
CA TYR A 51 -45.06 3.35 27.84
C TYR A 51 -44.42 4.56 27.15
N VAL A 52 -45.12 5.70 27.06
CA VAL A 52 -44.58 6.94 26.50
C VAL A 52 -43.41 7.45 27.32
N VAL A 53 -43.50 7.42 28.65
CA VAL A 53 -42.39 7.77 29.56
C VAL A 53 -41.19 6.87 29.32
N ALA A 54 -41.40 5.56 29.16
CA ALA A 54 -40.34 4.63 28.82
C ALA A 54 -39.64 4.98 27.48
N GLN A 55 -40.41 5.39 26.45
CA GLN A 55 -39.84 5.83 25.17
C GLN A 55 -39.03 7.13 25.32
N MET A 56 -39.45 8.05 26.18
CA MET A 56 -38.70 9.27 26.48
C MET A 56 -37.38 8.96 27.19
N HIS A 57 -37.37 8.07 28.19
CA HIS A 57 -36.17 7.62 28.85
C HIS A 57 -35.21 6.91 27.88
N ALA A 58 -35.75 6.08 26.99
CA ALA A 58 -35.03 5.37 25.97
C ALA A 58 -34.30 6.34 25.00
N ARG A 59 -35.01 7.38 24.52
CA ARG A 59 -34.41 8.43 23.66
C ARG A 59 -33.32 9.24 24.38
N ALA A 60 -33.45 9.40 25.70
CA ALA A 60 -32.46 10.07 26.53
C ALA A 60 -31.27 9.14 26.95
N GLY A 61 -31.22 7.92 26.44
CA GLY A 61 -30.17 6.93 26.80
C GLY A 61 -30.31 6.34 28.19
N ARG A 62 -31.38 6.63 28.93
CA ARG A 62 -31.63 6.18 30.30
C ARG A 62 -32.29 4.78 30.30
N VAL A 63 -31.50 3.74 30.01
CA VAL A 63 -32.01 2.38 29.77
C VAL A 63 -32.73 1.82 30.99
N GLN A 64 -32.18 1.99 32.20
CA GLN A 64 -32.79 1.44 33.45
C GLN A 64 -34.13 2.12 33.77
N ASP A 65 -34.23 3.42 33.55
CA ASP A 65 -35.49 4.16 33.77
C ASP A 65 -36.53 3.74 32.74
N ALA A 66 -36.14 3.47 31.49
CA ALA A 66 -37.00 2.92 30.45
C ALA A 66 -37.57 1.55 30.86
N ILE A 67 -36.73 0.65 31.37
CA ILE A 67 -37.14 -0.66 31.90
C ILE A 67 -38.12 -0.50 33.09
N ALA A 68 -37.82 0.39 34.04
CA ALA A 68 -38.68 0.64 35.19
C ALA A 68 -40.08 1.15 34.74
N SER A 69 -40.12 2.09 33.78
CA SER A 69 -41.37 2.61 33.25
C SER A 69 -42.16 1.56 32.46
N LEU A 70 -41.50 0.68 31.69
CA LEU A 70 -42.14 -0.45 31.01
C LEU A 70 -42.77 -1.43 31.99
N ARG A 71 -42.10 -1.74 33.14
CA ARG A 71 -42.68 -2.58 34.20
C ARG A 71 -43.92 -1.96 34.76
N GLN A 72 -43.92 -0.65 35.01
CA GLN A 72 -45.11 0.05 35.48
C GLN A 72 -46.25 0.02 34.44
N ALA A 73 -45.94 0.09 33.13
CA ALA A 73 -46.91 -0.08 32.05
C ALA A 73 -47.50 -1.50 32.08
N ILE A 74 -46.69 -2.53 32.22
CA ILE A 74 -47.10 -3.94 32.32
C ILE A 74 -47.95 -4.22 33.57
N ASP A 75 -47.58 -3.63 34.68
CA ASP A 75 -48.39 -3.76 35.93
C ASP A 75 -49.84 -3.21 35.74
N ARG A 76 -50.03 -2.29 34.82
CA ARG A 76 -51.36 -1.72 34.51
C ARG A 76 -52.10 -2.45 33.40
N ASP A 77 -51.35 -3.01 32.44
CA ASP A 77 -51.90 -3.79 31.32
C ASP A 77 -50.99 -5.01 31.01
N PRO A 78 -51.08 -6.09 31.79
CA PRO A 78 -50.24 -7.26 31.65
C PRO A 78 -50.55 -8.11 30.42
N GLU A 79 -51.71 -7.91 29.79
CA GLU A 79 -52.18 -8.72 28.62
C GLU A 79 -51.72 -8.15 27.28
N THR A 80 -51.11 -6.98 27.26
CA THR A 80 -50.58 -6.38 26.03
C THR A 80 -49.21 -6.93 25.69
N ALA A 81 -49.14 -7.89 24.75
CA ALA A 81 -47.88 -8.57 24.32
C ALA A 81 -46.79 -7.59 23.86
N GLY A 82 -47.17 -6.49 23.20
CA GLY A 82 -46.22 -5.44 22.76
C GLY A 82 -45.40 -4.81 23.87
N LEU A 83 -45.93 -4.70 25.09
CA LEU A 83 -45.17 -4.20 26.26
C LEU A 83 -44.08 -5.18 26.67
N TRP A 84 -44.38 -6.45 26.66
CA TRP A 84 -43.43 -7.53 26.97
C TRP A 84 -42.32 -7.61 25.90
N VAL A 85 -42.64 -7.43 24.62
CA VAL A 85 -41.66 -7.34 23.55
C VAL A 85 -40.69 -6.18 23.78
N GLN A 86 -41.23 -4.99 24.10
CA GLN A 86 -40.40 -3.83 24.38
C GLN A 86 -39.55 -4.01 25.63
N LEU A 87 -40.10 -4.62 26.68
CA LEU A 87 -39.36 -4.94 27.89
C LEU A 87 -38.21 -5.90 27.57
N SER A 88 -38.47 -6.96 26.77
CA SER A 88 -37.47 -7.92 26.33
C SER A 88 -36.31 -7.22 25.58
N GLN A 89 -36.61 -6.34 24.62
CA GLN A 89 -35.60 -5.60 23.85
C GLN A 89 -34.73 -4.72 24.74
N TRP A 90 -35.33 -4.02 25.71
CA TRP A 90 -34.55 -3.17 26.63
C TRP A 90 -33.74 -3.96 27.64
N LEU A 91 -34.25 -5.09 28.14
CA LEU A 91 -33.49 -5.99 29.01
C LEU A 91 -32.27 -6.59 28.26
N ALA A 92 -32.43 -6.91 26.97
CA ALA A 92 -31.32 -7.38 26.13
C ALA A 92 -30.23 -6.30 25.97
N ARG A 93 -30.62 -5.04 25.76
CA ARG A 93 -29.70 -3.89 25.71
C ARG A 93 -29.04 -3.60 27.06
N ALA A 94 -29.75 -3.85 28.17
CA ALA A 94 -29.22 -3.71 29.52
C ALA A 94 -28.30 -4.88 29.95
N ASN A 95 -28.00 -5.80 29.05
CA ASN A 95 -27.21 -7.01 29.29
C ASN A 95 -27.84 -7.94 30.35
N GLU A 96 -29.17 -8.02 30.37
CA GLU A 96 -29.96 -8.94 31.24
C GLU A 96 -30.66 -10.03 30.38
N PRO A 97 -29.91 -10.88 29.65
CA PRO A 97 -30.47 -11.73 28.60
C PRO A 97 -31.45 -12.80 29.12
N ALA A 98 -31.26 -13.32 30.34
CA ALA A 98 -32.20 -14.29 30.91
C ALA A 98 -33.60 -13.69 31.12
N LYS A 99 -33.68 -12.49 31.69
CA LYS A 99 -34.96 -11.78 31.86
C LYS A 99 -35.54 -11.33 30.53
N ALA A 100 -34.68 -10.99 29.56
CA ALA A 100 -35.14 -10.64 28.20
C ALA A 100 -35.83 -11.84 27.54
N VAL A 101 -35.27 -13.04 27.62
CA VAL A 101 -35.87 -14.29 27.10
C VAL A 101 -37.21 -14.57 27.82
N GLU A 102 -37.28 -14.44 29.13
CA GLU A 102 -38.54 -14.64 29.90
C GLU A 102 -39.64 -13.68 29.41
N ALA A 103 -39.31 -12.41 29.26
CA ALA A 103 -40.26 -11.40 28.75
C ALA A 103 -40.73 -11.70 27.33
N ALA A 104 -39.83 -12.14 26.44
CA ALA A 104 -40.22 -12.52 25.09
C ALA A 104 -41.13 -13.76 25.07
N HIS A 105 -40.87 -14.78 25.87
CA HIS A 105 -41.77 -15.94 25.99
C HIS A 105 -43.14 -15.55 26.55
N LYS A 106 -43.20 -14.58 27.47
CA LYS A 106 -44.50 -14.06 27.95
C LYS A 106 -45.26 -13.40 26.82
N ALA A 107 -44.59 -12.62 25.93
CA ALA A 107 -45.21 -12.04 24.75
C ALA A 107 -45.76 -13.11 23.78
N ILE A 108 -44.99 -14.21 23.55
CA ILE A 108 -45.45 -15.34 22.71
C ILE A 108 -46.69 -16.00 23.33
N THR A 109 -46.69 -16.19 24.64
CA THR A 109 -47.85 -16.80 25.32
C THR A 109 -49.13 -15.96 25.17
N LEU A 110 -49.00 -14.63 25.15
CA LEU A 110 -50.12 -13.70 25.00
C LEU A 110 -50.59 -13.61 23.54
N GLU A 111 -49.67 -13.59 22.60
CA GLU A 111 -49.95 -13.51 21.16
C GLU A 111 -49.17 -14.57 20.36
N PRO A 112 -49.60 -15.86 20.34
CA PRO A 112 -48.84 -16.92 19.68
C PRO A 112 -48.70 -16.76 18.16
N GLY A 113 -49.55 -15.93 17.53
CA GLY A 113 -49.50 -15.63 16.11
C GLY A 113 -48.61 -14.45 15.74
N ASN A 114 -47.93 -13.83 16.71
CA ASN A 114 -47.09 -12.66 16.47
C ASN A 114 -45.65 -13.05 16.23
N ALA A 115 -45.08 -12.72 15.04
CA ALA A 115 -43.71 -13.00 14.68
C ALA A 115 -42.67 -12.16 15.44
N THR A 116 -43.06 -10.96 15.96
CA THR A 116 -42.12 -10.00 16.55
C THR A 116 -41.39 -10.53 17.79
N PRO A 117 -42.04 -11.23 18.75
CA PRO A 117 -41.32 -11.83 19.89
C PRO A 117 -40.28 -12.86 19.46
N HIS A 118 -40.55 -13.65 18.42
CA HIS A 118 -39.63 -14.64 17.86
C HIS A 118 -38.38 -13.97 17.26
N LEU A 119 -38.57 -12.85 16.51
CA LEU A 119 -37.45 -12.02 16.02
C LEU A 119 -36.60 -11.48 17.17
N THR A 120 -37.25 -11.06 18.26
CA THR A 120 -36.55 -10.55 19.46
C THR A 120 -35.75 -11.65 20.14
N LEU A 121 -36.30 -12.86 20.30
CA LEU A 121 -35.57 -14.02 20.83
C LEU A 121 -34.39 -14.39 19.96
N ALA A 122 -34.57 -14.41 18.65
CA ALA A 122 -33.49 -14.69 17.72
C ALA A 122 -32.32 -13.72 17.86
N ASP A 123 -32.59 -12.40 17.96
CA ASP A 123 -31.53 -11.40 18.20
C ASP A 123 -30.81 -11.64 19.53
N ILE A 124 -31.55 -11.97 20.59
CA ILE A 124 -30.96 -12.29 21.91
C ILE A 124 -30.06 -13.53 21.80
N PHE A 125 -30.50 -14.60 21.15
CA PHE A 125 -29.75 -15.84 21.00
C PHE A 125 -28.52 -15.65 20.11
N ARG A 126 -28.61 -14.87 19.02
CA ARG A 126 -27.45 -14.51 18.16
C ARG A 126 -26.38 -13.78 18.97
N ARG A 127 -26.74 -12.82 19.80
CA ARG A 127 -25.80 -12.10 20.69
C ARG A 127 -25.11 -13.05 21.69
N GLN A 128 -25.81 -14.09 22.14
CA GLN A 128 -25.28 -15.16 22.99
C GLN A 128 -24.50 -16.24 22.21
N ARG A 129 -24.37 -16.13 20.87
CA ARG A 129 -23.82 -17.14 19.95
C ARG A 129 -24.56 -18.49 19.99
N ARG A 130 -25.81 -18.49 20.41
CA ARG A 130 -26.72 -19.64 20.39
C ARG A 130 -27.42 -19.70 19.03
N PHE A 131 -26.64 -19.94 17.97
CA PHE A 131 -27.13 -19.79 16.59
C PHE A 131 -28.21 -20.81 16.21
N ALA A 132 -28.17 -22.01 16.77
CA ALA A 132 -29.20 -23.01 16.52
C ALA A 132 -30.56 -22.61 17.12
N ASP A 133 -30.57 -22.04 18.30
CA ASP A 133 -31.79 -21.53 18.93
C ASP A 133 -32.34 -20.32 18.15
N ALA A 134 -31.44 -19.44 17.70
CA ALA A 134 -31.82 -18.29 16.86
C ALA A 134 -32.40 -18.73 15.50
N GLU A 135 -31.81 -19.75 14.83
CA GLU A 135 -32.34 -20.32 13.58
C GLU A 135 -33.78 -20.83 13.77
N GLY A 136 -34.04 -21.56 14.88
CA GLY A 136 -35.38 -22.03 15.22
C GLY A 136 -36.40 -20.91 15.39
N GLU A 137 -36.01 -19.84 16.09
CA GLU A 137 -36.90 -18.70 16.30
C GLU A 137 -37.13 -17.89 15.02
N LEU A 138 -36.12 -17.77 14.13
CA LEU A 138 -36.25 -17.12 12.82
C LEU A 138 -37.18 -17.90 11.88
N GLU A 139 -37.07 -19.24 11.87
CA GLU A 139 -38.00 -20.06 11.08
C GLU A 139 -39.44 -19.99 11.63
N ASN A 140 -39.64 -19.94 12.95
CA ASN A 140 -40.96 -19.69 13.55
C ASN A 140 -41.50 -18.31 13.09
N ALA A 141 -40.67 -17.27 13.11
CA ALA A 141 -41.08 -15.94 12.64
C ALA A 141 -41.46 -15.95 11.15
N ILE A 142 -40.72 -16.69 10.31
CA ILE A 142 -41.03 -16.87 8.88
C ILE A 142 -42.38 -17.58 8.68
N GLN A 143 -42.66 -18.62 9.46
CA GLN A 143 -43.95 -19.34 9.38
C GLN A 143 -45.13 -18.46 9.78
N LEU A 144 -44.98 -17.62 10.81
CA LEU A 144 -46.01 -16.74 11.31
C LEU A 144 -46.25 -15.51 10.40
N ALA A 145 -45.18 -15.00 9.79
CA ALA A 145 -45.23 -13.83 8.90
C ALA A 145 -44.46 -14.08 7.59
N PRO A 146 -44.93 -14.98 6.71
CA PRO A 146 -44.18 -15.36 5.50
C PRO A 146 -44.02 -14.21 4.49
N GLY A 147 -44.78 -13.12 4.62
CA GLY A 147 -44.63 -11.91 3.79
C GLY A 147 -43.66 -10.88 4.35
N SER A 148 -43.15 -11.04 5.59
CA SER A 148 -42.22 -10.08 6.20
C SER A 148 -40.76 -10.43 5.83
N PRO A 149 -39.97 -9.47 5.33
CA PRO A 149 -38.57 -9.74 4.94
C PRO A 149 -37.63 -9.93 6.14
N ASP A 150 -37.95 -9.41 7.32
CA ASP A 150 -37.04 -9.25 8.45
C ASP A 150 -36.43 -10.57 8.93
N ALA A 151 -37.27 -11.61 9.06
CA ALA A 151 -36.80 -12.92 9.52
C ALA A 151 -35.91 -13.61 8.48
N TYR A 152 -36.27 -13.51 7.19
CA TYR A 152 -35.46 -14.07 6.10
C TYR A 152 -34.08 -13.41 6.03
N LEU A 153 -34.05 -12.07 6.11
CA LEU A 153 -32.80 -11.32 6.06
C LEU A 153 -31.92 -11.61 7.27
N ALA A 154 -32.52 -11.69 8.47
CA ALA A 154 -31.80 -12.02 9.68
C ALA A 154 -31.22 -13.46 9.65
N LEU A 155 -32.01 -14.43 9.13
CA LEU A 155 -31.55 -15.81 8.99
C LEU A 155 -30.44 -15.91 7.95
N ALA A 156 -30.62 -15.31 6.77
CA ALA A 156 -29.61 -15.32 5.72
C ALA A 156 -28.31 -14.64 6.19
N GLN A 157 -28.41 -13.56 6.94
CA GLN A 157 -27.22 -12.88 7.49
C GLN A 157 -26.50 -13.74 8.52
N GLN A 158 -27.24 -14.47 9.38
CA GLN A 158 -26.64 -15.44 10.30
C GLN A 158 -25.90 -16.56 9.54
N ASP A 159 -26.53 -17.12 8.50
CA ASP A 159 -25.94 -18.18 7.70
C ASP A 159 -24.66 -17.70 6.97
N ILE A 160 -24.65 -16.45 6.46
CA ILE A 160 -23.44 -15.84 5.89
C ILE A 160 -22.33 -15.70 6.94
N GLU A 161 -22.65 -15.23 8.14
CA GLU A 161 -21.69 -15.12 9.25
C GLU A 161 -21.08 -16.48 9.63
N LEU A 162 -21.89 -17.55 9.55
CA LEU A 162 -21.49 -18.93 9.81
C LEU A 162 -20.86 -19.61 8.58
N ARG A 163 -20.71 -18.91 7.47
CA ARG A 163 -20.25 -19.42 6.16
C ARG A 163 -21.08 -20.56 5.60
N GLN A 164 -22.36 -20.62 5.97
CA GLN A 164 -23.34 -21.59 5.46
C GLN A 164 -24.03 -21.02 4.20
N PHE A 165 -23.24 -20.76 3.15
CA PHE A 165 -23.67 -20.01 1.97
C PHE A 165 -24.84 -20.65 1.22
N ASP A 166 -24.92 -21.99 1.18
CA ASP A 166 -26.04 -22.72 0.54
C ASP A 166 -27.37 -22.49 1.29
N LYS A 167 -27.35 -22.49 2.64
CA LYS A 167 -28.53 -22.17 3.43
C LYS A 167 -28.94 -20.69 3.24
N ALA A 168 -27.99 -19.77 3.34
CA ALA A 168 -28.26 -18.35 3.10
C ALA A 168 -28.92 -18.12 1.73
N ARG A 169 -28.38 -18.77 0.68
CA ARG A 169 -28.95 -18.70 -0.68
C ARG A 169 -30.38 -19.21 -0.72
N ALA A 170 -30.64 -20.39 -0.13
CA ALA A 170 -31.99 -21.00 -0.12
C ALA A 170 -33.02 -20.07 0.56
N VAL A 171 -32.67 -19.49 1.71
CA VAL A 171 -33.52 -18.55 2.44
C VAL A 171 -33.77 -17.27 1.63
N LEU A 172 -32.74 -16.69 1.03
CA LEU A 172 -32.86 -15.47 0.21
C LEU A 172 -33.69 -15.70 -1.05
N LEU A 173 -33.57 -16.87 -1.69
CA LEU A 173 -34.43 -17.22 -2.84
C LEU A 173 -35.90 -17.34 -2.44
N ARG A 174 -36.20 -17.87 -1.24
CA ARG A 174 -37.59 -17.87 -0.69
C ARG A 174 -38.10 -16.43 -0.56
N LEU A 175 -37.26 -15.52 -0.03
CA LEU A 175 -37.64 -14.10 0.10
C LEU A 175 -37.87 -13.43 -1.26
N VAL A 176 -36.96 -13.63 -2.24
CA VAL A 176 -37.09 -13.03 -3.58
C VAL A 176 -38.32 -13.56 -4.33
N ALA A 177 -38.72 -14.80 -4.09
CA ALA A 177 -39.95 -15.35 -4.67
C ALA A 177 -41.22 -14.64 -4.16
N ILE A 178 -41.21 -14.16 -2.92
CA ILE A 178 -42.33 -13.44 -2.29
C ILE A 178 -42.21 -11.93 -2.57
N GLN A 179 -41.00 -11.39 -2.50
CA GLN A 179 -40.70 -9.97 -2.71
C GLN A 179 -39.58 -9.79 -3.76
N PRO A 180 -39.91 -9.86 -5.07
CA PRO A 180 -38.92 -9.66 -6.14
C PRO A 180 -38.24 -8.30 -6.14
N GLY A 181 -38.88 -7.30 -5.49
CA GLY A 181 -38.37 -5.94 -5.33
C GLY A 181 -37.49 -5.70 -4.10
N SER A 182 -37.08 -6.74 -3.35
CA SER A 182 -36.19 -6.58 -2.21
C SER A 182 -34.74 -6.35 -2.67
N ALA A 183 -34.30 -5.08 -2.71
CA ALA A 183 -32.91 -4.72 -3.03
C ALA A 183 -31.91 -5.40 -2.09
N GLN A 184 -32.25 -5.46 -0.80
CA GLN A 184 -31.39 -6.06 0.22
C GLN A 184 -31.20 -7.57 0.02
N ALA A 185 -32.27 -8.29 -0.37
CA ALA A 185 -32.15 -9.71 -0.68
C ALA A 185 -31.30 -9.96 -1.94
N GLN A 186 -31.47 -9.11 -2.98
CA GLN A 186 -30.65 -9.19 -4.19
C GLN A 186 -29.17 -8.90 -3.89
N ASN A 187 -28.88 -7.90 -3.06
CA ASN A 187 -27.50 -7.60 -2.62
C ASN A 187 -26.88 -8.79 -1.85
N LEU A 188 -27.59 -9.37 -0.90
CA LEU A 188 -27.09 -10.52 -0.14
C LEU A 188 -26.88 -11.75 -1.02
N LEU A 189 -27.79 -12.02 -1.99
CA LEU A 189 -27.58 -13.07 -3.01
C LEU A 189 -26.32 -12.83 -3.84
N GLY A 190 -26.09 -11.57 -4.25
CA GLY A 190 -24.88 -11.18 -4.95
C GLY A 190 -23.62 -11.46 -4.14
N ARG A 191 -23.65 -11.12 -2.85
CA ARG A 191 -22.52 -11.40 -1.94
C ARG A 191 -22.29 -12.89 -1.72
N VAL A 192 -23.34 -13.68 -1.55
CA VAL A 192 -23.24 -15.14 -1.47
C VAL A 192 -22.66 -15.73 -2.76
N ALA A 193 -23.06 -15.22 -3.92
CA ALA A 193 -22.52 -15.63 -5.20
C ALA A 193 -21.02 -15.27 -5.35
N ILE A 194 -20.56 -14.14 -4.80
CA ILE A 194 -19.13 -13.79 -4.75
C ILE A 194 -18.32 -14.82 -3.96
N GLU A 195 -18.80 -15.21 -2.77
CA GLU A 195 -18.12 -16.21 -1.92
C GLU A 195 -18.04 -17.60 -2.60
N GLY A 196 -18.99 -17.92 -3.47
CA GLY A 196 -19.01 -19.12 -4.29
C GLY A 196 -18.33 -18.98 -5.66
N GLU A 197 -17.66 -17.85 -5.92
CA GLU A 197 -17.03 -17.49 -7.21
C GLU A 197 -17.98 -17.56 -8.42
N GLN A 198 -19.29 -17.43 -8.17
CA GLN A 198 -20.34 -17.42 -9.19
C GLN A 198 -20.51 -16.01 -9.77
N TRP A 199 -19.49 -15.54 -10.47
CA TRP A 199 -19.35 -14.13 -10.89
C TRP A 199 -20.52 -13.60 -11.72
N ASP A 200 -21.07 -14.39 -12.65
CA ASP A 200 -22.17 -13.96 -13.51
C ASP A 200 -23.49 -13.84 -12.73
N GLU A 201 -23.73 -14.73 -11.76
CA GLU A 201 -24.86 -14.59 -10.85
C GLU A 201 -24.67 -13.36 -9.93
N ALA A 202 -23.47 -13.18 -9.39
CA ALA A 202 -23.14 -12.01 -8.57
C ALA A 202 -23.44 -10.70 -9.30
N ILE A 203 -22.98 -10.56 -10.55
CA ILE A 203 -23.25 -9.39 -11.40
C ILE A 203 -24.76 -9.20 -11.59
N THR A 204 -25.48 -10.26 -11.92
CA THR A 204 -26.93 -10.19 -12.18
C THR A 204 -27.68 -9.72 -10.94
N ARG A 205 -27.37 -10.30 -9.76
CA ARG A 205 -28.02 -9.96 -8.50
C ARG A 205 -27.68 -8.56 -8.02
N LEU A 206 -26.40 -8.16 -8.10
CA LEU A 206 -25.95 -6.85 -7.68
C LEU A 206 -26.48 -5.73 -8.60
N LYS A 207 -26.51 -5.94 -9.92
CA LYS A 207 -27.17 -5.00 -10.84
C LYS A 207 -28.63 -4.80 -10.45
N ARG A 208 -29.34 -5.90 -10.17
CA ARG A 208 -30.73 -5.82 -9.75
C ARG A 208 -30.91 -5.08 -8.42
N ALA A 209 -29.95 -5.25 -7.47
CA ALA A 209 -29.97 -4.52 -6.20
C ALA A 209 -29.86 -3.00 -6.40
N VAL A 210 -28.90 -2.53 -7.21
CA VAL A 210 -28.71 -1.09 -7.47
C VAL A 210 -29.79 -0.48 -8.37
N GLU A 211 -30.44 -1.27 -9.20
CA GLU A 211 -31.65 -0.83 -9.94
C GLU A 211 -32.84 -0.61 -9.03
N LEU A 212 -32.98 -1.41 -7.97
CA LEU A 212 -34.08 -1.32 -7.00
C LEU A 212 -33.82 -0.24 -5.94
N ASP A 213 -32.58 -0.05 -5.58
CA ASP A 213 -32.14 0.93 -4.59
C ASP A 213 -30.78 1.50 -5.02
N SER A 214 -30.81 2.65 -5.68
CA SER A 214 -29.61 3.33 -6.17
C SER A 214 -28.71 3.87 -5.06
N ASP A 215 -29.23 4.03 -3.84
CA ASP A 215 -28.49 4.57 -2.70
C ASP A 215 -27.75 3.46 -1.93
N MET A 216 -27.84 2.20 -2.39
CA MET A 216 -27.20 1.06 -1.75
C MET A 216 -25.70 0.98 -2.11
N ASP A 217 -24.88 1.78 -1.44
CA ASP A 217 -23.42 1.81 -1.63
C ASP A 217 -22.75 0.44 -1.57
N ALA A 218 -23.22 -0.44 -0.67
CA ALA A 218 -22.69 -1.78 -0.52
C ALA A 218 -22.84 -2.64 -1.81
N ALA A 219 -23.95 -2.47 -2.53
CA ALA A 219 -24.17 -3.20 -3.78
C ALA A 219 -23.32 -2.65 -4.92
N TRP A 220 -23.16 -1.32 -5.01
CA TRP A 220 -22.25 -0.69 -5.97
C TRP A 220 -20.80 -1.11 -5.75
N MET A 221 -20.32 -1.10 -4.50
CA MET A 221 -18.96 -1.53 -4.15
C MET A 221 -18.73 -3.01 -4.48
N ALA A 222 -19.70 -3.88 -4.16
CA ALA A 222 -19.60 -5.29 -4.49
C ALA A 222 -19.58 -5.53 -6.00
N LEU A 223 -20.42 -4.82 -6.76
CA LEU A 223 -20.46 -4.93 -8.22
C LEU A 223 -19.15 -4.47 -8.88
N GLY A 224 -18.60 -3.34 -8.44
CA GLY A 224 -17.29 -2.84 -8.88
C GLY A 224 -16.18 -3.84 -8.57
N PHE A 225 -16.15 -4.39 -7.36
CA PHE A 225 -15.21 -5.43 -6.95
C PHE A 225 -15.25 -6.67 -7.84
N VAL A 226 -16.45 -7.16 -8.21
CA VAL A 226 -16.60 -8.32 -9.10
C VAL A 226 -15.98 -8.03 -10.46
N TYR A 227 -16.21 -6.86 -11.04
CA TYR A 227 -15.63 -6.49 -12.33
C TYR A 227 -14.10 -6.31 -12.24
N GLU A 228 -13.57 -5.73 -11.16
CA GLU A 228 -12.13 -5.66 -10.93
C GLU A 228 -11.49 -7.06 -10.84
N THR A 229 -12.12 -7.98 -10.09
CA THR A 229 -11.64 -9.37 -9.92
C THR A 229 -11.62 -10.12 -11.25
N ARG A 230 -12.63 -9.88 -12.09
CA ARG A 230 -12.72 -10.46 -13.45
C ARG A 230 -11.80 -9.79 -14.47
N GLN A 231 -10.96 -8.83 -14.07
CA GLN A 231 -10.11 -8.05 -14.97
C GLN A 231 -10.91 -7.31 -16.07
N GLN A 232 -12.07 -6.80 -15.69
CA GLN A 232 -12.97 -6.01 -16.54
C GLN A 232 -12.99 -4.55 -16.03
N PRO A 233 -11.89 -3.79 -16.19
CA PRO A 233 -11.74 -2.49 -15.56
C PRO A 233 -12.65 -1.42 -16.15
N GLU A 234 -13.02 -1.49 -17.42
CA GLU A 234 -13.94 -0.51 -18.02
C GLU A 234 -15.35 -0.64 -17.46
N GLU A 235 -15.80 -1.85 -17.20
CA GLU A 235 -17.08 -2.11 -16.53
C GLU A 235 -17.04 -1.63 -15.08
N ALA A 236 -15.93 -1.84 -14.37
CA ALA A 236 -15.75 -1.32 -13.02
C ALA A 236 -15.80 0.22 -12.99
N LEU A 237 -15.13 0.91 -13.93
CA LEU A 237 -15.21 2.37 -14.07
C LEU A 237 -16.64 2.85 -14.29
N ASN A 238 -17.39 2.18 -15.17
CA ASN A 238 -18.78 2.53 -15.42
C ASN A 238 -19.64 2.37 -14.15
N VAL A 239 -19.43 1.29 -13.39
CA VAL A 239 -20.12 1.06 -12.12
C VAL A 239 -19.82 2.17 -11.11
N TYR A 240 -18.55 2.51 -10.89
CA TYR A 240 -18.18 3.56 -9.93
C TYR A 240 -18.68 4.95 -10.35
N ARG A 241 -18.69 5.25 -11.66
CA ARG A 241 -19.29 6.50 -12.18
C ARG A 241 -20.80 6.56 -11.96
N GLN A 242 -21.50 5.43 -12.09
CA GLN A 242 -22.94 5.37 -11.78
C GLN A 242 -23.20 5.51 -10.28
N ALA A 243 -22.39 4.86 -9.46
CA ALA A 243 -22.46 5.01 -8.00
C ALA A 243 -22.25 6.46 -7.55
N LEU A 244 -21.29 7.17 -8.16
CA LEU A 244 -21.05 8.60 -7.88
C LEU A 244 -22.19 9.52 -8.35
N LYS A 245 -22.94 9.13 -9.38
CA LYS A 245 -24.15 9.88 -9.76
C LYS A 245 -25.27 9.73 -8.73
N ALA A 246 -25.39 8.55 -8.11
CA ALA A 246 -26.34 8.29 -7.05
C ALA A 246 -25.90 8.94 -5.72
N ASN A 247 -24.63 8.79 -5.36
CA ASN A 247 -24.08 9.35 -4.13
C ASN A 247 -22.75 10.10 -4.42
N PRO A 248 -22.82 11.39 -4.81
CA PRO A 248 -21.64 12.18 -5.18
C PRO A 248 -20.66 12.44 -4.02
N GLU A 249 -21.13 12.35 -2.78
CA GLU A 249 -20.30 12.61 -1.60
C GLU A 249 -19.53 11.37 -1.11
N ASN A 250 -19.78 10.20 -1.71
CA ASN A 250 -19.09 8.99 -1.30
C ASN A 250 -17.67 8.91 -1.84
N ILE A 251 -16.73 9.35 -1.03
CA ILE A 251 -15.29 9.40 -1.34
C ILE A 251 -14.75 8.02 -1.72
N THR A 252 -15.29 6.93 -1.17
CA THR A 252 -14.83 5.57 -1.46
C THR A 252 -14.99 5.22 -2.94
N PHE A 253 -16.04 5.68 -3.59
CA PHE A 253 -16.20 5.46 -5.03
C PHE A 253 -15.18 6.23 -5.86
N VAL A 254 -14.84 7.45 -5.46
CA VAL A 254 -13.78 8.24 -6.14
C VAL A 254 -12.42 7.60 -5.94
N GLU A 255 -12.13 7.12 -4.73
CA GLU A 255 -10.89 6.37 -4.45
C GLU A 255 -10.77 5.15 -5.37
N ARG A 256 -11.85 4.35 -5.49
CA ARG A 256 -11.86 3.16 -6.35
C ARG A 256 -11.77 3.52 -7.83
N LEU A 257 -12.53 4.52 -8.27
CA LEU A 257 -12.47 5.03 -9.64
C LEU A 257 -11.03 5.46 -10.00
N GLY A 258 -10.43 6.26 -9.12
CA GLY A 258 -9.04 6.72 -9.27
C GLY A 258 -8.04 5.56 -9.32
N ASP A 259 -8.19 4.53 -8.46
CA ASP A 259 -7.31 3.36 -8.45
C ASP A 259 -7.39 2.57 -9.76
N VAL A 260 -8.59 2.37 -10.29
CA VAL A 260 -8.78 1.68 -11.57
C VAL A 260 -8.19 2.48 -12.72
N LEU A 261 -8.41 3.80 -12.77
CA LEU A 261 -7.86 4.69 -13.79
C LEU A 261 -6.31 4.71 -13.76
N VAL A 262 -5.72 4.76 -12.56
CA VAL A 262 -4.25 4.69 -12.40
C VAL A 262 -3.70 3.36 -12.90
N ARG A 263 -4.33 2.23 -12.59
CA ARG A 263 -3.92 0.91 -13.10
C ARG A 263 -3.98 0.80 -14.62
N LEU A 264 -4.93 1.49 -15.23
CA LEU A 264 -5.06 1.59 -16.70
C LEU A 264 -4.09 2.59 -17.34
N GLY A 265 -3.29 3.30 -16.55
CA GLY A 265 -2.42 4.38 -17.04
C GLY A 265 -3.17 5.64 -17.47
N ARG A 266 -4.47 5.74 -17.17
CA ARG A 266 -5.34 6.89 -17.51
C ARG A 266 -5.21 8.00 -16.47
N PHE A 267 -3.98 8.42 -16.22
CA PHE A 267 -3.64 9.35 -15.13
C PHE A 267 -4.36 10.70 -15.24
N LYS A 268 -4.55 11.19 -16.46
CA LYS A 268 -5.22 12.49 -16.68
C LYS A 268 -6.68 12.45 -16.24
N GLU A 269 -7.41 11.40 -16.58
CA GLU A 269 -8.79 11.22 -16.15
C GLU A 269 -8.88 11.02 -14.62
N ALA A 270 -7.98 10.21 -14.05
CA ALA A 270 -7.90 10.05 -12.60
C ALA A 270 -7.70 11.41 -11.89
N GLN A 271 -6.82 12.24 -12.44
CA GLN A 271 -6.58 13.59 -11.94
C GLN A 271 -7.83 14.46 -12.00
N GLU A 272 -8.49 14.55 -13.17
CA GLU A 272 -9.70 15.37 -13.37
C GLU A 272 -10.82 14.99 -12.40
N GLU A 273 -11.08 13.69 -12.22
CA GLU A 273 -12.12 13.19 -11.31
C GLU A 273 -11.80 13.51 -9.83
N VAL A 274 -10.55 13.35 -9.40
CA VAL A 274 -10.16 13.61 -8.01
C VAL A 274 -9.99 15.11 -7.73
N GLU A 275 -9.55 15.92 -8.71
CA GLU A 275 -9.51 17.38 -8.59
C GLU A 275 -10.91 17.96 -8.39
N ALA A 276 -11.90 17.51 -9.16
CA ALA A 276 -13.29 17.92 -8.99
C ALA A 276 -13.84 17.61 -7.58
N LEU A 277 -13.43 16.45 -7.03
CA LEU A 277 -13.80 16.11 -5.66
C LEU A 277 -13.08 17.00 -4.63
N ALA A 278 -11.80 17.32 -4.86
CA ALA A 278 -11.05 18.20 -3.96
C ALA A 278 -11.66 19.61 -3.87
N GLU A 279 -12.30 20.08 -4.94
CA GLU A 279 -13.06 21.34 -4.94
C GLU A 279 -14.34 21.26 -4.09
N SER A 280 -15.04 20.12 -4.15
CA SER A 280 -16.32 19.92 -3.42
C SER A 280 -16.11 19.61 -1.94
N ALA A 281 -15.07 18.84 -1.59
CA ALA A 281 -14.76 18.41 -0.23
C ALA A 281 -13.31 18.72 0.18
N PRO A 282 -12.87 19.99 0.19
CA PRO A 282 -11.47 20.38 0.37
C PRO A 282 -10.88 20.07 1.75
N ARG A 283 -11.70 19.67 2.72
CA ARG A 283 -11.27 19.34 4.09
C ARG A 283 -11.10 17.84 4.35
N ASP A 284 -11.27 16.99 3.34
CA ASP A 284 -11.01 15.55 3.51
C ASP A 284 -9.56 15.22 3.13
N PRO A 285 -8.73 14.77 4.08
CA PRO A 285 -7.32 14.48 3.82
C PRO A 285 -7.12 13.31 2.84
N ARG A 286 -8.10 12.38 2.73
CA ARG A 286 -8.01 11.21 1.85
C ARG A 286 -7.97 11.62 0.38
N ILE A 287 -8.76 12.65 0.01
CA ILE A 287 -8.78 13.18 -1.35
C ILE A 287 -7.41 13.74 -1.73
N TRP A 288 -6.81 14.53 -0.85
CA TRP A 288 -5.49 15.11 -1.07
C TRP A 288 -4.38 14.05 -1.12
N ILE A 289 -4.50 12.97 -0.32
CA ILE A 289 -3.59 11.82 -0.41
C ILE A 289 -3.72 11.14 -1.77
N LYS A 290 -4.95 10.90 -2.25
CA LYS A 290 -5.20 10.30 -3.57
C LYS A 290 -4.67 11.18 -4.69
N LEU A 291 -4.96 12.47 -4.65
CA LEU A 291 -4.48 13.43 -5.67
C LEU A 291 -2.96 13.51 -5.68
N GLY A 292 -2.34 13.53 -4.50
CA GLY A 292 -0.88 13.48 -4.35
C GLY A 292 -0.28 12.22 -4.96
N ALA A 293 -0.91 11.06 -4.76
CA ALA A 293 -0.46 9.80 -5.34
C ALA A 293 -0.57 9.81 -6.89
N ILE A 294 -1.66 10.35 -7.44
CA ILE A 294 -1.83 10.50 -8.90
C ILE A 294 -0.76 11.40 -9.50
N TYR A 295 -0.46 12.54 -8.87
CA TYR A 295 0.63 13.42 -9.31
C TYR A 295 2.00 12.75 -9.20
N TYR A 296 2.21 11.96 -8.13
CA TYR A 296 3.44 11.24 -7.89
C TYR A 296 3.71 10.20 -9.00
N GLU A 297 2.71 9.40 -9.39
CA GLU A 297 2.82 8.45 -10.50
C GLU A 297 3.13 9.15 -11.84
N GLN A 298 2.63 10.36 -12.03
CA GLN A 298 2.93 11.20 -13.20
C GLN A 298 4.30 11.90 -13.09
N LYS A 299 5.05 11.69 -12.02
CA LYS A 299 6.32 12.40 -11.72
C LYS A 299 6.18 13.92 -11.62
N GLN A 300 4.98 14.40 -11.30
CA GLN A 300 4.70 15.81 -11.05
C GLN A 300 5.01 16.14 -9.57
N TRP A 301 6.28 16.04 -9.20
CA TRP A 301 6.74 16.03 -7.81
C TRP A 301 6.25 17.24 -7.00
N ASP A 302 6.31 18.45 -7.55
CA ASP A 302 5.89 19.67 -6.84
C ASP A 302 4.38 19.68 -6.56
N ARG A 303 3.57 19.16 -7.49
CA ARG A 303 2.11 19.03 -7.30
C ARG A 303 1.80 17.95 -6.27
N ALA A 304 2.51 16.83 -6.30
CA ALA A 304 2.40 15.76 -5.31
C ALA A 304 2.75 16.28 -3.91
N VAL A 305 3.85 17.00 -3.76
CA VAL A 305 4.24 17.67 -2.51
C VAL A 305 3.14 18.61 -2.01
N SER A 306 2.56 19.43 -2.88
CA SER A 306 1.48 20.36 -2.50
C SER A 306 0.24 19.61 -2.01
N ALA A 307 -0.18 18.56 -2.70
CA ALA A 307 -1.34 17.77 -2.32
C ALA A 307 -1.11 17.02 -0.98
N PHE A 308 0.03 16.33 -0.81
CA PHE A 308 0.33 15.67 0.45
C PHE A 308 0.50 16.64 1.62
N ARG A 309 1.00 17.86 1.36
CA ARG A 309 1.10 18.93 2.37
C ARG A 309 -0.29 19.39 2.83
N ASN A 310 -1.26 19.52 1.90
CA ASN A 310 -2.64 19.81 2.24
C ASN A 310 -3.23 18.71 3.13
N ALA A 311 -3.04 17.45 2.77
CA ALA A 311 -3.50 16.33 3.59
C ALA A 311 -2.91 16.37 5.02
N ALA A 312 -1.59 16.59 5.14
CA ALA A 312 -0.91 16.68 6.42
C ALA A 312 -1.29 17.94 7.24
N ALA A 313 -1.73 19.01 6.58
CA ALA A 313 -2.22 20.22 7.24
C ALA A 313 -3.65 20.04 7.77
N ILE A 314 -4.52 19.34 7.04
CA ILE A 314 -5.89 19.02 7.45
C ILE A 314 -5.88 18.08 8.67
N GLU A 315 -5.06 17.03 8.61
CA GLU A 315 -4.94 16.05 9.67
C GLU A 315 -3.46 15.90 10.11
N PRO A 316 -2.99 16.74 11.04
CA PRO A 316 -1.58 16.75 11.46
C PRO A 316 -1.11 15.46 12.12
N THR A 317 -2.01 14.63 12.62
CA THR A 317 -1.73 13.33 13.23
C THR A 317 -1.67 12.18 12.22
N ASN A 318 -2.00 12.44 10.96
CA ASN A 318 -1.94 11.44 9.89
C ASN A 318 -0.49 11.19 9.44
N LEU A 319 0.16 10.22 10.10
CA LEU A 319 1.55 9.85 9.81
C LEU A 319 1.73 9.32 8.38
N ARG A 320 0.70 8.72 7.80
CA ARG A 320 0.74 8.24 6.41
C ARG A 320 0.83 9.41 5.42
N ALA A 321 0.04 10.47 5.62
CA ALA A 321 0.12 11.66 4.78
C ALA A 321 1.51 12.32 4.87
N ARG A 322 2.09 12.41 6.10
CA ARG A 322 3.46 12.90 6.31
C ARG A 322 4.51 12.03 5.64
N TYR A 323 4.35 10.71 5.68
CA TYR A 323 5.27 9.78 5.03
C TYR A 323 5.28 9.98 3.51
N PHE A 324 4.10 10.08 2.87
CA PHE A 324 4.00 10.37 1.44
C PHE A 324 4.56 11.75 1.08
N LEU A 325 4.32 12.76 1.94
CA LEU A 325 4.92 14.08 1.77
C LEU A 325 6.45 13.99 1.80
N ALA A 326 7.03 13.30 2.77
CA ALA A 326 8.47 13.12 2.87
C ALA A 326 9.04 12.40 1.64
N THR A 327 8.39 11.34 1.16
CA THR A 327 8.81 10.62 -0.04
C THR A 327 8.79 11.53 -1.27
N ALA A 328 7.70 12.28 -1.49
CA ALA A 328 7.61 13.21 -2.61
C ALA A 328 8.65 14.34 -2.53
N LEU A 329 8.94 14.84 -1.32
CA LEU A 329 10.00 15.82 -1.08
C LEU A 329 11.40 15.26 -1.43
N MET A 330 11.67 13.99 -1.08
CA MET A 330 12.93 13.31 -1.43
C MET A 330 13.11 13.19 -2.94
N ASP A 331 12.05 12.80 -3.66
CA ASP A 331 12.10 12.64 -5.12
C ASP A 331 12.13 13.97 -5.87
N SER A 332 11.62 15.05 -5.25
CA SER A 332 11.77 16.42 -5.75
C SER A 332 13.11 17.08 -5.39
N GLY A 333 14.01 16.38 -4.67
CA GLY A 333 15.31 16.90 -4.23
C GLY A 333 15.27 17.84 -3.04
N LYS A 334 14.12 17.95 -2.35
CA LYS A 334 13.92 18.81 -1.16
C LYS A 334 14.25 18.06 0.13
N ASP A 335 15.48 17.52 0.20
CA ASP A 335 15.93 16.63 1.27
C ASP A 335 15.80 17.21 2.69
N ALA A 336 16.05 18.49 2.86
CA ALA A 336 15.95 19.16 4.16
C ALA A 336 14.50 19.22 4.67
N GLU A 337 13.52 19.48 3.79
CA GLU A 337 12.10 19.46 4.16
C GLU A 337 11.62 18.02 4.43
N ALA A 338 12.08 17.05 3.64
CA ALA A 338 11.79 15.64 3.86
C ALA A 338 12.27 15.14 5.23
N GLN A 339 13.50 15.54 5.62
CA GLN A 339 14.05 15.22 6.93
C GLN A 339 13.14 15.71 8.06
N VAL A 340 12.65 16.95 7.99
CA VAL A 340 11.74 17.53 8.99
C VAL A 340 10.44 16.71 9.12
N GLU A 341 9.84 16.27 8.01
CA GLU A 341 8.60 15.48 8.07
C GLU A 341 8.86 14.08 8.64
N LEU A 342 9.99 13.44 8.30
CA LEU A 342 10.38 12.14 8.89
C LEU A 342 10.67 12.24 10.39
N GLU A 343 11.32 13.31 10.84
CA GLU A 343 11.55 13.58 12.27
C GLU A 343 10.24 13.79 13.04
N LYS A 344 9.23 14.43 12.43
CA LYS A 344 7.89 14.55 13.01
C LYS A 344 7.20 13.19 13.15
N ILE A 345 7.37 12.29 12.15
CA ILE A 345 6.86 10.92 12.24
C ILE A 345 7.51 10.20 13.41
N LEU A 346 8.85 10.25 13.53
CA LEU A 346 9.57 9.59 14.61
C LEU A 346 9.28 10.17 16.00
N ALA A 347 8.94 11.47 16.09
CA ALA A 347 8.50 12.11 17.33
C ALA A 347 7.12 11.58 17.78
N ALA A 348 6.22 11.32 16.83
CA ALA A 348 4.87 10.79 17.11
C ALA A 348 4.86 9.25 17.28
N ASP A 349 5.61 8.56 16.45
CA ASP A 349 5.80 7.10 16.52
C ASP A 349 7.30 6.74 16.54
N PRO A 350 7.89 6.66 17.74
CA PRO A 350 9.30 6.27 17.90
C PRO A 350 9.62 4.84 17.44
N ARG A 351 8.65 4.04 17.04
CA ARG A 351 8.85 2.68 16.53
C ARG A 351 8.72 2.57 15.01
N SER A 352 8.45 3.65 14.31
CA SER A 352 8.34 3.65 12.85
C SER A 352 9.67 3.24 12.18
N VAL A 353 9.74 2.01 11.70
CA VAL A 353 10.91 1.47 10.99
C VAL A 353 11.08 2.15 9.65
N ASP A 354 9.99 2.33 8.90
CA ASP A 354 10.04 2.89 7.55
C ASP A 354 10.52 4.36 7.57
N ALA A 355 10.10 5.15 8.56
CA ALA A 355 10.61 6.52 8.71
C ALA A 355 12.12 6.55 9.03
N ARG A 356 12.62 5.61 9.84
CA ARG A 356 14.07 5.48 10.11
C ARG A 356 14.85 5.12 8.86
N VAL A 357 14.35 4.18 8.09
CA VAL A 357 14.96 3.75 6.83
C VAL A 357 15.08 4.94 5.88
N GLN A 358 14.00 5.68 5.67
CA GLN A 358 14.02 6.86 4.78
C GLN A 358 14.97 7.95 5.30
N LEU A 359 14.96 8.20 6.61
CA LEU A 359 15.88 9.18 7.22
C LEU A 359 17.35 8.75 7.08
N ALA A 360 17.63 7.46 7.21
CA ALA A 360 18.97 6.92 6.98
C ALA A 360 19.42 7.08 5.52
N PHE A 361 18.50 6.91 4.54
CA PHE A 361 18.80 7.21 3.13
C PHE A 361 19.15 8.67 2.91
N LEU A 362 18.42 9.60 3.53
CA LEU A 362 18.73 11.03 3.46
C LEU A 362 20.12 11.35 4.04
N HIS A 363 20.46 10.78 5.20
CA HIS A 363 21.78 10.92 5.78
C HIS A 363 22.86 10.33 4.86
N GLY A 364 22.61 9.16 4.25
CA GLY A 364 23.52 8.55 3.29
C GLY A 364 23.76 9.41 2.03
N ARG A 365 22.71 10.05 1.48
CA ARG A 365 22.81 11.03 0.37
C ARG A 365 23.66 12.24 0.77
N ALA A 366 23.50 12.71 2.00
CA ALA A 366 24.28 13.81 2.57
C ALA A 366 25.69 13.40 3.03
N LYS A 367 26.14 12.16 2.74
CA LYS A 367 27.43 11.58 3.18
C LYS A 367 27.62 11.56 4.71
N ARG A 368 26.53 11.65 5.48
CA ARG A 368 26.51 11.50 6.95
C ARG A 368 26.38 10.01 7.30
N HIS A 369 27.46 9.28 7.08
CA HIS A 369 27.44 7.81 7.14
C HIS A 369 27.16 7.25 8.54
N ASP A 370 27.69 7.88 9.59
CA ASP A 370 27.51 7.40 10.97
C ASP A 370 26.06 7.48 11.42
N GLU A 371 25.36 8.58 11.08
CA GLU A 371 23.95 8.74 11.37
C GLU A 371 23.09 7.75 10.59
N ALA A 372 23.42 7.51 9.31
CA ALA A 372 22.72 6.52 8.49
C ALA A 372 22.87 5.11 9.09
N ILE A 373 24.08 4.72 9.50
CA ILE A 373 24.36 3.43 10.15
C ILE A 373 23.58 3.31 11.46
N ARG A 374 23.61 4.33 12.32
CA ARG A 374 22.89 4.32 13.61
C ARG A 374 21.39 4.09 13.41
N LEU A 375 20.76 4.83 12.51
CA LEU A 375 19.34 4.69 12.22
C LEU A 375 18.99 3.31 11.66
N MET A 376 19.84 2.74 10.79
CA MET A 376 19.65 1.38 10.26
C MET A 376 19.82 0.31 11.34
N GLN A 377 20.77 0.47 12.27
CA GLN A 377 20.89 -0.42 13.43
C GLN A 377 19.66 -0.38 14.34
N GLU A 378 19.12 0.82 14.59
CA GLU A 378 17.87 0.98 15.33
C GLU A 378 16.71 0.30 14.60
N ALA A 379 16.61 0.41 13.27
CA ALA A 379 15.59 -0.26 12.47
C ALA A 379 15.70 -1.79 12.56
N VAL A 380 16.91 -2.34 12.43
CA VAL A 380 17.17 -3.79 12.61
C VAL A 380 16.78 -4.27 14.02
N ASN A 381 17.11 -3.49 15.05
CA ASN A 381 16.74 -3.84 16.44
C ASN A 381 15.22 -3.88 16.66
N LEU A 382 14.46 -3.05 15.95
CA LEU A 382 12.98 -3.03 16.04
C LEU A 382 12.35 -4.21 15.30
N GLU A 383 12.87 -4.58 14.13
CA GLU A 383 12.37 -5.67 13.28
C GLU A 383 13.50 -6.65 12.88
N PRO A 384 14.07 -7.42 13.84
CA PRO A 384 15.27 -8.23 13.60
C PRO A 384 15.07 -9.43 12.67
N LYS A 385 13.82 -9.71 12.26
CA LYS A 385 13.50 -10.79 11.31
C LYS A 385 13.26 -10.30 9.88
N ARG A 386 13.37 -9.01 9.63
CA ARG A 386 13.15 -8.41 8.31
C ARG A 386 14.49 -8.36 7.55
N ALA A 387 14.71 -9.33 6.68
CA ALA A 387 15.97 -9.50 5.93
C ALA A 387 16.40 -8.25 5.13
N GLU A 388 15.43 -7.50 4.59
CA GLU A 388 15.68 -6.26 3.83
C GLU A 388 16.42 -5.18 4.65
N LEU A 389 16.19 -5.12 5.97
CA LEU A 389 16.87 -4.13 6.82
C LEU A 389 18.38 -4.41 6.91
N PHE A 390 18.77 -5.65 6.84
CA PHE A 390 20.18 -6.03 6.81
C PHE A 390 20.84 -5.69 5.46
N LEU A 391 20.09 -5.74 4.35
CA LEU A 391 20.56 -5.22 3.06
C LEU A 391 20.86 -3.71 3.17
N TYR A 392 19.93 -2.94 3.74
CA TYR A 392 20.09 -1.50 3.90
C TYR A 392 21.22 -1.15 4.87
N LEU A 393 21.34 -1.88 5.99
CA LEU A 393 22.45 -1.74 6.94
C LEU A 393 23.79 -2.07 6.29
N GLY A 394 23.86 -3.19 5.55
CA GLY A 394 25.04 -3.59 4.80
C GLY A 394 25.45 -2.54 3.76
N THR A 395 24.46 -1.97 3.06
CA THR A 395 24.68 -0.88 2.10
C THR A 395 25.17 0.41 2.80
N ALA A 396 24.66 0.73 3.98
CA ALA A 396 25.12 1.88 4.77
C ALA A 396 26.59 1.71 5.20
N TYR A 397 26.96 0.53 5.71
CA TYR A 397 28.36 0.20 6.01
C TYR A 397 29.26 0.23 4.77
N PHE A 398 28.78 -0.29 3.64
CA PHE A 398 29.53 -0.26 2.36
C PHE A 398 29.85 1.18 1.94
N ARG A 399 28.87 2.09 1.99
CA ARG A 399 29.07 3.52 1.68
C ARG A 399 30.03 4.21 2.64
N ALA A 400 30.09 3.75 3.88
CA ALA A 400 31.07 4.18 4.88
C ALA A 400 32.43 3.49 4.72
N GLN A 401 32.63 2.67 3.68
CA GLN A 401 33.83 1.84 3.43
C GLN A 401 34.17 0.85 4.56
N GLN A 402 33.18 0.52 5.42
CA GLN A 402 33.31 -0.48 6.48
C GLN A 402 32.94 -1.87 5.95
N TYR A 403 33.75 -2.39 5.02
CA TYR A 403 33.42 -3.57 4.23
C TYR A 403 33.19 -4.84 5.07
N ASP A 404 33.97 -5.05 6.14
CA ASP A 404 33.81 -6.24 7.00
C ASP A 404 32.47 -6.21 7.76
N ARG A 405 32.06 -5.02 8.25
CA ARG A 405 30.75 -4.84 8.90
C ARG A 405 29.61 -4.98 7.89
N SER A 406 29.83 -4.50 6.66
CA SER A 406 28.88 -4.69 5.57
C SER A 406 28.62 -6.18 5.31
N LEU A 407 29.70 -6.99 5.17
CA LEU A 407 29.58 -8.43 4.98
C LEU A 407 28.87 -9.12 6.15
N ALA A 408 29.20 -8.76 7.39
CA ALA A 408 28.55 -9.33 8.57
C ALA A 408 27.04 -9.07 8.55
N ALA A 409 26.62 -7.82 8.30
CA ALA A 409 25.20 -7.48 8.20
C ALA A 409 24.50 -8.23 7.05
N LEU A 410 25.11 -8.30 5.86
CA LEU A 410 24.55 -9.02 4.72
C LEU A 410 24.43 -10.53 4.99
N GLN A 411 25.38 -11.13 5.72
CA GLN A 411 25.34 -12.54 6.12
C GLN A 411 24.21 -12.80 7.12
N GLU A 412 23.95 -11.90 8.07
CA GLU A 412 22.80 -12.00 8.96
C GLU A 412 21.49 -11.96 8.15
N GLY A 413 21.37 -11.05 7.19
CA GLY A 413 20.22 -11.00 6.27
C GLY A 413 20.04 -12.29 5.47
N LEU A 414 21.13 -12.87 4.93
CA LEU A 414 21.12 -14.14 4.23
C LEU A 414 20.80 -15.34 5.14
N GLY A 415 21.06 -15.22 6.44
CA GLY A 415 20.61 -16.20 7.44
C GLY A 415 19.08 -16.21 7.62
N LEU A 416 18.41 -15.10 7.32
CA LEU A 416 16.95 -14.97 7.37
C LEU A 416 16.29 -15.37 6.04
N ASP A 417 16.91 -14.97 4.92
CA ASP A 417 16.43 -15.25 3.55
C ASP A 417 17.63 -15.56 2.64
N ASP A 418 17.97 -16.84 2.55
CA ASP A 418 19.12 -17.33 1.78
C ASP A 418 18.93 -17.24 0.26
N LYS A 419 17.69 -16.99 -0.21
CA LYS A 419 17.35 -16.81 -1.63
C LYS A 419 17.17 -15.35 -2.04
N ASN A 420 17.37 -14.42 -1.14
CA ASN A 420 17.28 -13.00 -1.45
C ASN A 420 18.43 -12.58 -2.38
N LYS A 421 18.10 -12.42 -3.64
CA LYS A 421 19.08 -12.10 -4.69
C LYS A 421 19.80 -10.78 -4.46
N ASP A 422 19.12 -9.79 -3.86
CA ASP A 422 19.69 -8.45 -3.64
C ASP A 422 20.75 -8.49 -2.52
N LEU A 423 20.51 -9.29 -1.47
CA LEU A 423 21.52 -9.57 -0.44
C LEU A 423 22.73 -10.29 -1.01
N VAL A 424 22.52 -11.32 -1.87
CA VAL A 424 23.61 -12.05 -2.53
C VAL A 424 24.38 -11.13 -3.47
N PHE A 425 23.68 -10.29 -4.25
CA PHE A 425 24.30 -9.34 -5.16
C PHE A 425 25.16 -8.32 -4.41
N GLN A 426 24.61 -7.70 -3.38
CA GLN A 426 25.34 -6.72 -2.57
C GLN A 426 26.57 -7.36 -1.90
N THR A 427 26.47 -8.62 -1.47
CA THR A 427 27.63 -9.38 -0.94
C THR A 427 28.73 -9.51 -2.00
N GLY A 428 28.37 -9.80 -3.25
CA GLY A 428 29.29 -9.84 -4.38
C GLY A 428 29.99 -8.51 -4.63
N VAL A 429 29.23 -7.40 -4.56
CA VAL A 429 29.79 -6.04 -4.70
C VAL A 429 30.80 -5.73 -3.58
N VAL A 430 30.50 -6.14 -2.34
CA VAL A 430 31.42 -5.93 -1.22
C VAL A 430 32.71 -6.76 -1.41
N TYR A 431 32.60 -8.02 -1.84
CA TYR A 431 33.76 -8.84 -2.14
C TYR A 431 34.65 -8.26 -3.26
N GLU A 432 34.02 -7.71 -4.31
CA GLU A 432 34.73 -7.01 -5.39
C GLU A 432 35.55 -5.85 -4.83
N LYS A 433 34.95 -4.99 -3.99
CA LYS A 433 35.66 -3.86 -3.37
C LYS A 433 36.78 -4.27 -2.41
N GLN A 434 36.68 -5.45 -1.81
CA GLN A 434 37.76 -6.04 -1.00
C GLN A 434 38.84 -6.75 -1.85
N GLY A 435 38.69 -6.81 -3.18
CA GLY A 435 39.58 -7.54 -4.06
C GLY A 435 39.47 -9.07 -3.96
N ARG A 436 38.41 -9.58 -3.33
CA ARG A 436 38.10 -11.01 -3.17
C ARG A 436 37.39 -11.53 -4.41
N PHE A 437 38.15 -11.68 -5.47
CA PHE A 437 37.64 -11.94 -6.82
C PHE A 437 36.79 -13.21 -6.92
N ASP A 438 37.29 -14.34 -6.44
CA ASP A 438 36.60 -15.63 -6.59
C ASP A 438 35.30 -15.65 -5.79
N ASP A 439 35.29 -15.04 -4.60
CA ASP A 439 34.08 -14.88 -3.77
C ASP A 439 33.04 -14.00 -4.46
N ALA A 440 33.47 -12.89 -5.08
CA ALA A 440 32.59 -12.00 -5.82
C ALA A 440 31.94 -12.70 -7.03
N VAL A 441 32.78 -13.39 -7.87
CA VAL A 441 32.26 -14.18 -9.00
C VAL A 441 31.29 -15.26 -8.52
N GLY A 442 31.63 -15.96 -7.42
CA GLY A 442 30.77 -16.96 -6.81
C GLY A 442 29.39 -16.37 -6.38
N ALA A 443 29.40 -15.20 -5.74
CA ALA A 443 28.18 -14.50 -5.35
C ALA A 443 27.33 -14.10 -6.57
N PHE A 444 27.93 -13.48 -7.59
CA PHE A 444 27.19 -13.09 -8.80
C PHE A 444 26.65 -14.31 -9.58
N ARG A 445 27.38 -15.41 -9.65
CA ARG A 445 26.87 -16.67 -10.22
C ARG A 445 25.68 -17.22 -9.42
N ARG A 446 25.70 -17.10 -8.10
CA ARG A 446 24.55 -17.46 -7.25
C ARG A 446 23.34 -16.57 -7.53
N VAL A 447 23.52 -15.26 -7.77
CA VAL A 447 22.44 -14.39 -8.23
C VAL A 447 21.86 -14.90 -9.54
N LEU A 448 22.70 -15.24 -10.53
CA LEU A 448 22.24 -15.75 -11.83
C LEU A 448 21.52 -17.11 -11.74
N ALA A 449 21.85 -17.91 -10.73
CA ALA A 449 21.11 -19.15 -10.46
C ALA A 449 19.71 -18.87 -9.88
N LEU A 450 19.53 -17.78 -9.12
CA LEU A 450 18.26 -17.34 -8.57
C LEU A 450 17.43 -16.55 -9.59
N ASP A 451 18.10 -15.70 -10.37
CA ASP A 451 17.49 -14.85 -11.41
C ASP A 451 18.35 -14.84 -12.68
N PRO A 452 18.07 -15.74 -13.64
CA PRO A 452 18.81 -15.82 -14.91
C PRO A 452 18.68 -14.58 -15.81
N LYS A 453 17.87 -13.59 -15.42
CA LYS A 453 17.69 -12.32 -16.15
C LYS A 453 18.35 -11.13 -15.45
N HIS A 454 19.18 -11.37 -14.45
CA HIS A 454 19.87 -10.29 -13.73
C HIS A 454 21.06 -9.78 -14.55
N ALA A 455 20.84 -8.77 -15.36
CA ALA A 455 21.81 -8.24 -16.32
C ALA A 455 23.10 -7.73 -15.65
N GLU A 456 22.96 -7.04 -14.52
CA GLU A 456 24.10 -6.49 -13.77
C GLU A 456 25.10 -7.59 -13.34
N SER A 457 24.62 -8.76 -12.91
CA SER A 457 25.51 -9.84 -12.50
C SER A 457 26.32 -10.41 -13.67
N TYR A 458 25.72 -10.52 -14.86
CA TYR A 458 26.46 -10.87 -16.06
C TYR A 458 27.56 -9.85 -16.36
N ASN A 459 27.22 -8.57 -16.30
CA ASN A 459 28.18 -7.49 -16.55
C ASN A 459 29.30 -7.46 -15.50
N TYR A 460 28.97 -7.60 -14.21
CA TYR A 460 29.99 -7.61 -13.14
C TYR A 460 31.00 -8.73 -13.34
N ILE A 461 30.57 -9.96 -13.61
CA ILE A 461 31.50 -11.07 -13.85
C ILE A 461 32.35 -10.79 -15.09
N GLY A 462 31.73 -10.36 -16.19
CA GLY A 462 32.44 -10.07 -17.44
C GLY A 462 33.45 -8.94 -17.29
N TYR A 463 33.06 -7.84 -16.65
CA TYR A 463 33.97 -6.72 -16.38
C TYR A 463 35.15 -7.12 -15.48
N MET A 464 34.89 -7.86 -14.40
CA MET A 464 35.93 -8.34 -13.50
C MET A 464 36.95 -9.26 -14.21
N TYR A 465 36.52 -10.09 -15.14
CA TYR A 465 37.43 -10.89 -15.98
C TYR A 465 38.23 -10.00 -16.94
N ALA A 466 37.56 -9.02 -17.59
CA ALA A 466 38.21 -8.09 -18.49
C ALA A 466 39.28 -7.24 -17.78
N GLU A 467 38.97 -6.72 -16.60
CA GLU A 467 39.90 -5.90 -15.78
C GLU A 467 41.17 -6.65 -15.43
N ARG A 468 41.06 -7.95 -15.21
CA ARG A 468 42.24 -8.82 -14.92
C ARG A 468 42.91 -9.39 -16.17
N GLY A 469 42.37 -9.16 -17.34
CA GLY A 469 42.87 -9.79 -18.58
C GLY A 469 42.74 -11.32 -18.59
N GLN A 470 41.75 -11.86 -17.84
CA GLN A 470 41.51 -13.30 -17.69
C GLN A 470 40.20 -13.70 -18.35
N ASN A 471 40.10 -14.92 -18.88
CA ASN A 471 38.86 -15.46 -19.46
C ASN A 471 38.13 -14.47 -20.42
N LEU A 472 38.90 -13.73 -21.22
CA LEU A 472 38.36 -12.62 -22.05
C LEU A 472 37.24 -13.05 -22.98
N THR A 473 37.33 -14.24 -23.57
CA THR A 473 36.24 -14.78 -24.41
C THR A 473 34.94 -14.98 -23.61
N GLU A 474 35.03 -15.51 -22.39
CA GLU A 474 33.88 -15.65 -21.50
C GLU A 474 33.37 -14.26 -21.06
N ALA A 475 34.26 -13.32 -20.75
CA ALA A 475 33.95 -11.95 -20.41
C ALA A 475 33.06 -11.30 -21.48
N VAL A 476 33.47 -11.36 -22.75
CA VAL A 476 32.71 -10.83 -23.88
C VAL A 476 31.32 -11.49 -24.00
N GLN A 477 31.22 -12.81 -23.80
CA GLN A 477 29.95 -13.53 -23.86
C GLN A 477 29.02 -13.10 -22.75
N LEU A 478 29.50 -12.98 -21.50
CA LEU A 478 28.71 -12.54 -20.35
C LEU A 478 28.21 -11.10 -20.52
N ILE A 479 29.07 -10.17 -20.95
CA ILE A 479 28.68 -8.78 -21.16
C ILE A 479 27.66 -8.68 -22.32
N LYS A 480 27.83 -9.46 -23.41
CA LYS A 480 26.81 -9.53 -24.45
C LYS A 480 25.48 -10.05 -23.92
N ARG A 481 25.51 -11.02 -23.02
CA ARG A 481 24.27 -11.49 -22.38
C ARG A 481 23.61 -10.41 -21.53
N ALA A 482 24.39 -9.57 -20.84
CA ALA A 482 23.86 -8.39 -20.15
C ALA A 482 23.21 -7.41 -21.14
N LEU A 483 23.84 -7.16 -22.29
CA LEU A 483 23.32 -6.27 -23.35
C LEU A 483 22.09 -6.83 -24.07
N ASP A 484 21.94 -8.17 -24.17
CA ASP A 484 20.69 -8.77 -24.67
C ASP A 484 19.49 -8.42 -23.77
N LEU A 485 19.72 -8.21 -22.47
CA LEU A 485 18.72 -7.87 -21.49
C LEU A 485 18.49 -6.35 -21.37
N ASP A 486 19.55 -5.55 -21.53
CA ASP A 486 19.48 -4.08 -21.50
C ASP A 486 20.43 -3.48 -22.57
N PRO A 487 19.93 -3.36 -23.83
CA PRO A 487 20.77 -3.02 -25.00
C PRO A 487 21.32 -1.58 -25.02
N GLU A 488 20.73 -0.67 -24.29
CA GLU A 488 21.11 0.75 -24.25
C GLU A 488 21.88 1.16 -23.00
N ASN A 489 22.29 0.19 -22.19
CA ASN A 489 23.05 0.45 -20.97
C ASN A 489 24.50 0.85 -21.31
N GLY A 490 24.80 2.14 -21.18
CA GLY A 490 26.13 2.69 -21.48
C GLY A 490 27.26 2.06 -20.68
N TYR A 491 27.01 1.64 -19.45
CA TYR A 491 28.01 0.95 -18.60
C TYR A 491 28.31 -0.48 -19.08
N PHE A 492 27.30 -1.20 -19.59
CA PHE A 492 27.51 -2.53 -20.16
C PHE A 492 28.26 -2.45 -21.49
N ILE A 493 27.95 -1.42 -22.29
CA ILE A 493 28.66 -1.15 -23.55
C ILE A 493 30.12 -0.77 -23.28
N ASP A 494 30.40 0.04 -22.24
CA ASP A 494 31.76 0.34 -21.79
C ASP A 494 32.50 -0.94 -21.41
N SER A 495 31.89 -1.79 -20.59
CA SER A 495 32.47 -3.08 -20.21
C SER A 495 32.81 -3.97 -21.41
N LEU A 496 31.94 -3.96 -22.46
CA LEU A 496 32.21 -4.68 -23.71
C LEU A 496 33.42 -4.08 -24.45
N GLY A 497 33.42 -2.74 -24.56
CA GLY A 497 34.54 -2.02 -25.16
C GLY A 497 35.88 -2.30 -24.44
N TRP A 498 35.85 -2.29 -23.10
CA TRP A 498 37.00 -2.61 -22.28
C TRP A 498 37.47 -4.07 -22.46
N ALA A 499 36.53 -5.02 -22.53
CA ALA A 499 36.87 -6.43 -22.81
C ALA A 499 37.52 -6.60 -24.18
N TYR A 500 37.03 -5.93 -25.23
CA TYR A 500 37.69 -5.92 -26.54
C TYR A 500 39.07 -5.25 -26.51
N TYR A 501 39.23 -4.18 -25.73
CA TYR A 501 40.54 -3.55 -25.54
C TYR A 501 41.55 -4.53 -24.95
N GLN A 502 41.16 -5.28 -23.94
CA GLN A 502 41.98 -6.29 -23.31
C GLN A 502 42.28 -7.49 -24.23
N GLU A 503 41.35 -7.84 -25.13
CA GLU A 503 41.61 -8.81 -26.21
C GLU A 503 42.57 -8.30 -27.30
N GLY A 504 42.96 -7.02 -27.28
CA GLY A 504 43.75 -6.39 -28.32
C GLY A 504 42.94 -5.98 -29.58
N ARG A 505 41.63 -6.07 -29.54
CA ARG A 505 40.69 -5.70 -30.61
C ARG A 505 40.37 -4.22 -30.53
N TYR A 506 41.38 -3.38 -30.71
CA TYR A 506 41.28 -1.95 -30.44
C TYR A 506 40.28 -1.19 -31.33
N ALA A 507 40.04 -1.66 -32.55
CA ALA A 507 39.03 -1.05 -33.43
C ALA A 507 37.60 -1.31 -32.91
N ASP A 508 37.33 -2.55 -32.49
CA ASP A 508 36.02 -2.91 -31.90
C ASP A 508 35.82 -2.21 -30.58
N ALA A 509 36.86 -2.16 -29.74
CA ALA A 509 36.87 -1.42 -28.49
C ALA A 509 36.50 0.05 -28.68
N LEU A 510 37.14 0.71 -29.66
CA LEU A 510 36.87 2.13 -29.97
C LEU A 510 35.41 2.37 -30.37
N ASN A 511 34.85 1.50 -31.19
CA ASN A 511 33.43 1.61 -31.61
C ASN A 511 32.47 1.53 -30.42
N GLU A 512 32.65 0.51 -29.54
CA GLU A 512 31.76 0.34 -28.40
C GLU A 512 31.96 1.47 -27.35
N LEU A 513 33.22 1.88 -27.09
CA LEU A 513 33.49 2.97 -26.14
C LEU A 513 32.96 4.32 -26.60
N GLN A 514 32.99 4.63 -27.92
CA GLN A 514 32.33 5.81 -28.47
C GLN A 514 30.80 5.76 -28.27
N ARG A 515 30.21 4.58 -28.46
CA ARG A 515 28.78 4.36 -28.20
C ARG A 515 28.47 4.52 -26.70
N ALA A 516 29.30 3.95 -25.81
CA ALA A 516 29.15 4.08 -24.37
C ALA A 516 29.12 5.56 -23.91
N VAL A 517 30.09 6.37 -24.38
CA VAL A 517 30.15 7.81 -24.09
C VAL A 517 28.91 8.56 -24.54
N SER A 518 28.31 8.16 -25.67
CA SER A 518 27.07 8.81 -26.15
C SER A 518 25.84 8.56 -25.25
N LEU A 519 25.85 7.43 -24.52
CA LEU A 519 24.73 6.99 -23.67
C LEU A 519 24.95 7.30 -22.17
N ALA A 520 26.18 7.15 -21.66
CA ALA A 520 26.49 7.26 -20.22
C ALA A 520 26.86 8.67 -19.73
N LYS A 521 26.79 9.69 -20.60
CA LYS A 521 26.97 11.13 -20.27
C LYS A 521 28.16 11.44 -19.34
N GLU A 522 29.34 11.74 -19.90
CA GLU A 522 30.47 12.35 -19.17
C GLU A 522 30.96 11.54 -17.92
N ASP A 523 30.85 10.20 -17.96
CA ASP A 523 31.46 9.36 -16.92
C ASP A 523 32.99 9.32 -17.06
N PRO A 524 33.77 9.68 -16.02
CA PRO A 524 35.23 9.80 -16.12
C PRO A 524 35.93 8.48 -16.41
N VAL A 525 35.40 7.35 -15.97
CA VAL A 525 35.99 6.01 -16.22
C VAL A 525 35.77 5.61 -17.69
N ILE A 526 34.56 5.82 -18.20
CA ILE A 526 34.24 5.53 -19.62
C ILE A 526 35.06 6.42 -20.56
N LEU A 527 35.25 7.70 -20.18
CA LEU A 527 36.12 8.60 -20.93
C LEU A 527 37.60 8.15 -20.88
N ASP A 528 38.08 7.63 -19.75
CA ASP A 528 39.43 7.11 -19.61
C ASP A 528 39.63 5.88 -20.51
N HIS A 529 38.70 4.92 -20.50
CA HIS A 529 38.74 3.75 -21.39
C HIS A 529 38.75 4.13 -22.87
N LEU A 530 37.91 5.12 -23.27
CA LEU A 530 37.89 5.63 -24.64
C LEU A 530 39.23 6.26 -25.04
N ALA A 531 39.82 7.05 -24.15
CA ALA A 531 41.11 7.68 -24.43
C ALA A 531 42.25 6.64 -24.54
N ASP A 532 42.24 5.60 -23.71
CA ASP A 532 43.16 4.48 -23.83
C ASP A 532 43.02 3.77 -25.18
N ALA A 533 41.79 3.56 -25.66
CA ALA A 533 41.54 2.97 -26.98
C ALA A 533 42.04 3.88 -28.12
N TYR A 534 41.89 5.20 -27.99
CA TYR A 534 42.46 6.15 -28.95
C TYR A 534 44.00 6.08 -28.99
N ILE A 535 44.66 5.94 -27.84
CA ILE A 535 46.13 5.76 -27.83
C ILE A 535 46.53 4.51 -28.59
N LYS A 536 45.86 3.38 -28.38
CA LYS A 536 46.18 2.10 -29.03
C LYS A 536 45.89 2.13 -30.55
N THR A 537 44.97 2.98 -30.99
CA THR A 537 44.67 3.18 -32.43
C THR A 537 45.47 4.32 -33.08
N GLY A 538 46.46 4.90 -32.37
CA GLY A 538 47.33 5.96 -32.88
C GLY A 538 46.75 7.36 -32.89
N ARG A 539 45.55 7.54 -32.32
CA ARG A 539 44.79 8.81 -32.32
C ARG A 539 45.11 9.61 -31.04
N THR A 540 46.35 10.01 -30.87
CA THR A 540 46.86 10.63 -29.63
C THR A 540 46.18 11.99 -29.33
N ASP A 541 45.93 12.81 -30.33
CA ASP A 541 45.31 14.13 -30.15
C ASP A 541 43.82 13.99 -29.66
N ASP A 542 43.10 12.97 -30.13
CA ASP A 542 41.75 12.62 -29.66
C ASP A 542 41.77 12.13 -28.20
N ALA A 543 42.74 11.26 -27.85
CA ALA A 543 42.89 10.81 -26.47
C ALA A 543 43.12 11.96 -25.49
N ILE A 544 43.99 12.91 -25.84
CA ILE A 544 44.26 14.12 -25.04
C ILE A 544 42.96 14.89 -24.82
N THR A 545 42.19 15.11 -25.89
CA THR A 545 40.90 15.82 -25.81
C THR A 545 39.91 15.14 -24.85
N VAL A 546 39.83 13.80 -24.93
CA VAL A 546 38.90 13.02 -24.10
C VAL A 546 39.34 13.02 -22.62
N TRP A 547 40.63 12.86 -22.32
CA TRP A 547 41.11 12.99 -20.94
C TRP A 547 40.92 14.39 -20.37
N GLU A 548 41.09 15.46 -21.19
CA GLU A 548 40.78 16.82 -20.75
C GLU A 548 39.28 17.03 -20.42
N ARG A 549 38.38 16.31 -21.11
CA ARG A 549 36.95 16.25 -20.76
C ARG A 549 36.76 15.51 -19.44
N ALA A 550 37.37 14.33 -19.27
CA ALA A 550 37.27 13.52 -18.05
C ALA A 550 37.69 14.28 -16.80
N LEU A 551 38.73 15.11 -16.90
CA LEU A 551 39.20 15.96 -15.78
C LEU A 551 38.27 17.11 -15.42
N LYS A 552 37.25 17.42 -16.24
CA LYS A 552 36.22 18.43 -15.91
C LYS A 552 35.02 17.82 -15.18
N THR A 553 34.97 16.49 -15.08
CA THR A 553 33.92 15.79 -14.33
C THR A 553 34.26 15.75 -12.84
N ASP A 554 33.26 15.49 -12.00
CA ASP A 554 33.43 15.32 -10.54
C ASP A 554 33.88 13.87 -10.23
N ALA A 555 35.13 13.55 -10.60
CA ALA A 555 35.72 12.23 -10.39
C ALA A 555 36.42 12.13 -9.04
N ASP A 556 36.49 10.92 -8.48
CA ASP A 556 37.30 10.64 -7.30
C ASP A 556 38.77 11.02 -7.52
N SER A 557 39.45 11.43 -6.45
CA SER A 557 40.83 11.90 -6.51
C SER A 557 41.78 10.88 -7.13
N SER A 558 41.60 9.58 -6.87
CA SER A 558 42.43 8.49 -7.41
C SER A 558 42.26 8.37 -8.94
N VAL A 559 41.04 8.43 -9.45
CA VAL A 559 40.74 8.42 -10.89
C VAL A 559 41.30 9.67 -11.56
N THR A 560 41.12 10.82 -10.94
CA THR A 560 41.65 12.10 -11.43
C THR A 560 43.17 12.07 -11.55
N GLU A 561 43.91 11.53 -10.57
CA GLU A 561 45.35 11.43 -10.60
C GLU A 561 45.85 10.44 -11.67
N ALA A 562 45.17 9.31 -11.83
CA ALA A 562 45.49 8.33 -12.87
C ALA A 562 45.35 8.94 -14.27
N ILE A 563 44.23 9.63 -14.52
CA ILE A 563 43.97 10.32 -15.79
C ILE A 563 45.01 11.43 -16.06
N LYS A 564 45.35 12.25 -15.07
CA LYS A 564 46.41 13.28 -15.22
C LYS A 564 47.72 12.70 -15.65
N LYS A 565 48.15 11.59 -15.02
CA LYS A 565 49.39 10.91 -15.36
C LYS A 565 49.39 10.41 -16.82
N LYS A 566 48.29 9.78 -17.29
CA LYS A 566 48.13 9.31 -18.67
C LYS A 566 48.14 10.48 -19.66
N LEU A 567 47.43 11.57 -19.35
CA LEU A 567 47.38 12.78 -20.17
C LEU A 567 48.74 13.42 -20.36
N ASP A 568 49.53 13.55 -19.27
CA ASP A 568 50.89 14.12 -19.35
C ASP A 568 51.81 13.28 -20.22
N GLN A 569 51.74 11.95 -20.07
CA GLN A 569 52.51 11.02 -20.94
C GLN A 569 52.10 11.15 -22.40
N ALA A 570 50.81 11.27 -22.70
CA ALA A 570 50.31 11.43 -24.06
C ALA A 570 50.79 12.76 -24.69
N ARG A 571 50.74 13.86 -23.93
CA ARG A 571 51.23 15.18 -24.34
C ARG A 571 52.73 15.16 -24.64
N GLU A 572 53.51 14.48 -23.80
CA GLU A 572 54.95 14.33 -24.03
C GLU A 572 55.24 13.55 -25.30
N ARG A 573 54.55 12.42 -25.55
CA ARG A 573 54.66 11.63 -26.79
C ARG A 573 54.28 12.47 -28.01
N ALA A 574 53.20 13.23 -27.97
CA ALA A 574 52.78 14.10 -29.07
C ALA A 574 53.82 15.20 -29.38
N ARG A 575 54.45 15.78 -28.35
CA ARG A 575 55.53 16.74 -28.53
C ARG A 575 56.76 16.14 -29.19
N ARG A 576 57.17 14.93 -28.78
CA ARG A 576 58.30 14.21 -29.35
C ARG A 576 58.08 13.83 -30.82
N SER A 577 56.86 13.42 -31.19
CA SER A 577 56.50 13.09 -32.55
C SER A 577 56.47 14.32 -33.48
N LYS A 578 56.01 15.49 -32.97
CA LYS A 578 56.00 16.75 -33.69
C LYS A 578 57.35 17.45 -33.75
N GLY A 579 58.32 17.11 -32.87
CA GLY A 579 59.66 17.68 -32.76
C GLY A 579 60.76 16.86 -33.46
N GLY A 580 60.47 15.66 -33.99
CA GLY A 580 61.45 14.71 -34.54
C GLY A 580 61.76 14.86 -36.02
N ASP A 581 61.11 15.75 -36.79
CA ASP A 581 61.33 15.93 -38.22
C ASP A 581 61.92 17.32 -38.55
N ARG A 582 63.15 17.59 -38.06
CA ARG A 582 64.03 18.57 -38.70
C ARG A 582 65.26 17.84 -39.18
N PRO A 583 65.42 17.62 -40.49
CA PRO A 583 66.70 17.18 -40.99
C PRO A 583 67.77 18.26 -40.72
N LYS A 584 68.86 17.87 -40.04
CA LYS A 584 70.03 18.74 -39.96
C LYS A 584 70.51 18.97 -41.39
N ALA A 585 70.29 20.18 -41.89
CA ALA A 585 70.95 20.64 -43.09
C ALA A 585 72.44 20.61 -42.84
N GLU A 586 73.16 19.72 -43.49
CA GLU A 586 74.64 19.74 -43.58
C GLU A 586 75.07 21.07 -44.23
N GLN A 587 75.76 21.87 -43.47
CA GLN A 587 76.59 22.92 -44.02
C GLN A 587 77.85 22.27 -44.54
N LYS A 588 78.08 22.35 -45.85
CA LYS A 588 79.38 22.46 -46.48
C LYS A 588 79.45 23.69 -47.34
#